data_0e7bb7f1757389edda8c8d05d907a946
#
_entry.id   0e7bb7f1757389edda8c8d05d907a946
#
_cell.length_a   1.000
_cell.length_b   1.000
_cell.length_c   1.000
_cell.angle_alpha   90.00
_cell.angle_beta   90.00
_cell.angle_gamma   90.00
#
_symmetry.space_group_name_H-M   'P 1'
#
loop_
_entity.id
_entity.type
_entity.pdbx_description
1 polymer ?
#
loop_
_entity_poly.entity_id
_entity_poly.type
_entity_poly.pdbx_seq_one_letter_code
_entity_poly.pdbx_strand_id
1 'polypeptide(L)'
;GLGDVYKRQAQQLYLNIQNYLADAGVEMLFSTECENIILEGSVCKGVRLREKDGVRDVYAKQVVIATGRRGADWLEKICAEHNIAHKPGTVDIGVRVECRNEIMEKINKVLYEGKLIGYPAPWRNKVRTFCQNPGGFVAQENYDNDLAVVNGHSFKEKKSNNTNLAILVSHNFTEPFNQPIAYAQKVGELTNMLGAGHIMVQRYGDILDGKRTWANELARTNVRPTLKDAVAGDITAAMPYRAMTNIIEFIKMLDMVVPGFAANETLLYSPELKFYSNKVKMDTDLETNIAGLHCLGDSSGWTRGLMMASVMGVLMGRKLMDCLLYTSPSPRDYAAS
;
A
#
# COMPACT_ATOMS: atom_id res chain seq x y z
N GLY A 1 -13.99 5.52 10.83
CA GLY A 1 -15.28 6.10 10.78
C GLY A 1 -15.97 6.22 9.45
N LEU A 2 -15.28 6.25 8.35
CA LEU A 2 -15.88 6.35 7.01
C LEU A 2 -16.11 4.96 6.39
N GLY A 3 -15.58 3.88 7.00
CA GLY A 3 -15.51 2.56 6.40
C GLY A 3 -16.86 1.90 6.07
N ASP A 4 -17.81 1.84 6.98
CA ASP A 4 -19.05 1.06 6.75
C ASP A 4 -20.13 1.84 5.99
N VAL A 5 -20.24 3.15 6.20
CA VAL A 5 -21.17 3.99 5.43
C VAL A 5 -20.66 4.19 4.01
N TYR A 6 -19.36 4.39 3.82
CA TYR A 6 -18.77 4.61 2.51
C TYR A 6 -18.57 3.34 1.67
N LYS A 7 -18.48 2.15 2.28
CA LYS A 7 -18.38 0.91 1.49
C LYS A 7 -19.60 0.71 0.58
N ARG A 8 -20.82 0.95 1.10
CA ARG A 8 -22.03 0.88 0.27
C ARG A 8 -22.11 2.01 -0.76
N GLN A 9 -21.73 3.23 -0.39
CA GLN A 9 -21.69 4.38 -1.30
C GLN A 9 -20.62 4.21 -2.36
N ALA A 10 -19.44 3.70 -2.00
CA ALA A 10 -18.38 3.41 -2.96
C ALA A 10 -18.79 2.35 -3.97
N GLN A 11 -19.43 1.26 -3.54
CA GLN A 11 -19.94 0.24 -4.44
C GLN A 11 -20.97 0.81 -5.42
N GLN A 12 -21.90 1.63 -4.94
CA GLN A 12 -22.89 2.27 -5.81
C GLN A 12 -22.24 3.24 -6.79
N LEU A 13 -21.24 4.01 -6.34
CA LEU A 13 -20.50 4.92 -7.20
C LEU A 13 -19.79 4.18 -8.34
N TYR A 14 -19.08 3.09 -8.00
CA TYR A 14 -18.40 2.27 -9.00
C TYR A 14 -19.38 1.62 -9.97
N LEU A 15 -20.50 1.12 -9.48
CA LEU A 15 -21.55 0.56 -10.34
C LEU A 15 -22.13 1.60 -11.30
N ASN A 16 -22.36 2.83 -10.84
CA ASN A 16 -22.82 3.93 -11.69
C ASN A 16 -21.79 4.27 -12.77
N ILE A 17 -20.49 4.31 -12.43
CA ILE A 17 -19.41 4.53 -13.41
C ILE A 17 -19.36 3.38 -14.42
N GLN A 18 -19.45 2.14 -13.95
CA GLN A 18 -19.46 0.96 -14.82
C GLN A 18 -20.61 0.99 -15.81
N ASN A 19 -21.83 1.27 -15.35
CA ASN A 19 -23.00 1.39 -16.22
C ASN A 19 -22.85 2.50 -17.24
N TYR A 20 -22.38 3.68 -16.80
CA TYR A 20 -22.12 4.81 -17.69
C TYR A 20 -21.12 4.46 -18.81
N LEU A 21 -20.04 3.76 -18.47
CA LEU A 21 -19.03 3.33 -19.45
C LEU A 21 -19.58 2.28 -20.41
N ALA A 22 -20.39 1.33 -19.92
CA ALA A 22 -21.05 0.32 -20.74
C ALA A 22 -22.03 1.00 -21.74
N ASP A 23 -22.85 1.95 -21.27
CA ASP A 23 -23.78 2.72 -22.09
C ASP A 23 -23.04 3.57 -23.15
N ALA A 24 -21.82 4.00 -22.84
CA ALA A 24 -20.93 4.70 -23.76
C ALA A 24 -20.20 3.77 -24.76
N GLY A 25 -20.48 2.47 -24.75
CA GLY A 25 -19.92 1.48 -25.67
C GLY A 25 -18.55 0.93 -25.29
N VAL A 26 -18.12 1.11 -24.03
CA VAL A 26 -16.89 0.48 -23.53
C VAL A 26 -17.16 -1.00 -23.28
N GLU A 27 -16.43 -1.87 -23.97
CA GLU A 27 -16.48 -3.31 -23.74
C GLU A 27 -15.78 -3.68 -22.45
N MET A 28 -16.46 -4.39 -21.55
CA MET A 28 -15.93 -4.85 -20.28
C MET A 28 -15.89 -6.37 -20.23
N LEU A 29 -14.70 -6.92 -20.10
CA LEU A 29 -14.48 -8.37 -20.04
C LEU A 29 -14.32 -8.79 -18.58
N PHE A 30 -15.36 -9.37 -18.01
CA PHE A 30 -15.35 -9.92 -16.65
C PHE A 30 -14.84 -11.37 -16.65
N SER A 31 -14.27 -11.81 -15.51
CA SER A 31 -13.70 -13.16 -15.37
C SER A 31 -12.65 -13.49 -16.44
N THR A 32 -11.95 -12.46 -16.90
CA THR A 32 -10.92 -12.52 -17.94
C THR A 32 -9.60 -12.06 -17.34
N GLU A 33 -8.56 -12.85 -17.49
CA GLU A 33 -7.21 -12.57 -17.00
C GLU A 33 -6.29 -12.15 -18.16
N CYS A 34 -5.53 -11.08 -17.97
CA CYS A 34 -4.47 -10.72 -18.90
C CYS A 34 -3.23 -11.56 -18.56
N GLU A 35 -2.87 -12.49 -19.44
CA GLU A 35 -1.70 -13.35 -19.26
C GLU A 35 -0.41 -12.63 -19.63
N ASN A 36 -0.43 -11.93 -20.77
CA ASN A 36 0.78 -11.31 -21.31
C ASN A 36 0.44 -10.14 -22.24
N ILE A 37 1.43 -9.34 -22.58
CA ILE A 37 1.37 -8.34 -23.63
C ILE A 37 1.90 -8.92 -24.95
N ILE A 38 1.44 -8.38 -26.08
CA ILE A 38 1.87 -8.78 -27.42
C ILE A 38 2.76 -7.69 -27.99
N LEU A 39 3.99 -8.05 -28.35
CA LEU A 39 4.98 -7.12 -28.89
C LEU A 39 5.35 -7.46 -30.33
N GLU A 40 5.56 -6.43 -31.13
CA GLU A 40 6.28 -6.49 -32.43
C GLU A 40 7.48 -5.56 -32.34
N GLY A 41 8.66 -6.15 -32.14
CA GLY A 41 9.86 -5.37 -31.82
C GLY A 41 9.74 -4.61 -30.52
N SER A 42 9.84 -3.29 -30.57
CA SER A 42 9.68 -2.40 -29.42
C SER A 42 8.29 -1.74 -29.32
N VAL A 43 7.29 -2.27 -30.01
CA VAL A 43 5.93 -1.73 -30.05
C VAL A 43 4.93 -2.71 -29.44
N CYS A 44 4.12 -2.25 -28.49
CA CYS A 44 3.01 -3.05 -27.96
C CYS A 44 1.84 -3.02 -28.96
N LYS A 45 1.35 -4.19 -29.32
CA LYS A 45 0.26 -4.37 -30.29
C LYS A 45 -1.03 -4.86 -29.66
N GLY A 46 -1.00 -5.28 -28.40
CA GLY A 46 -2.17 -5.83 -27.74
C GLY A 46 -1.84 -6.63 -26.49
N VAL A 47 -2.79 -7.44 -26.09
CA VAL A 47 -2.72 -8.30 -24.91
C VAL A 47 -3.22 -9.70 -25.23
N ARG A 48 -2.69 -10.68 -24.51
CA ARG A 48 -3.16 -12.06 -24.49
C ARG A 48 -4.03 -12.26 -23.28
N LEU A 49 -5.26 -12.69 -23.52
CA LEU A 49 -6.28 -12.85 -22.51
C LEU A 49 -6.61 -14.33 -22.31
N ARG A 50 -6.75 -14.73 -21.05
CA ARG A 50 -7.29 -16.03 -20.64
C ARG A 50 -8.73 -15.86 -20.20
N GLU A 51 -9.60 -16.60 -20.82
CA GLU A 51 -11.03 -16.73 -20.50
C GLU A 51 -11.36 -18.18 -20.11
N LYS A 52 -12.57 -18.41 -19.68
CA LYS A 52 -13.01 -19.75 -19.27
C LYS A 52 -12.90 -20.79 -20.40
N ASP A 53 -13.09 -20.34 -21.62
CA ASP A 53 -13.15 -21.20 -22.81
C ASP A 53 -11.83 -21.24 -23.60
N GLY A 54 -10.77 -20.59 -23.10
CA GLY A 54 -9.45 -20.62 -23.73
C GLY A 54 -8.70 -19.31 -23.67
N VAL A 55 -7.70 -19.21 -24.54
CA VAL A 55 -6.83 -18.04 -24.65
C VAL A 55 -7.10 -17.36 -25.99
N ARG A 56 -7.18 -16.02 -25.99
CA ARG A 56 -7.28 -15.22 -27.21
C ARG A 56 -6.42 -13.97 -27.16
N ASP A 57 -6.03 -13.48 -28.32
CA ASP A 57 -5.27 -12.25 -28.48
C ASP A 57 -6.23 -11.09 -28.85
N VAL A 58 -6.02 -9.95 -28.19
CA VAL A 58 -6.75 -8.70 -28.48
C VAL A 58 -5.72 -7.65 -28.88
N TYR A 59 -5.90 -7.09 -30.08
CA TYR A 59 -5.00 -6.08 -30.63
C TYR A 59 -5.52 -4.68 -30.42
N ALA A 60 -4.61 -3.76 -30.09
CA ALA A 60 -4.92 -2.35 -29.84
C ALA A 60 -3.73 -1.46 -30.22
N LYS A 61 -4.02 -0.19 -30.56
CA LYS A 61 -2.98 0.82 -30.83
C LYS A 61 -2.28 1.27 -29.54
N GLN A 62 -2.99 1.27 -28.43
CA GLN A 62 -2.51 1.68 -27.11
C GLN A 62 -2.96 0.67 -26.07
N VAL A 63 -2.08 0.30 -25.18
CA VAL A 63 -2.35 -0.62 -24.06
C VAL A 63 -2.01 0.08 -22.75
N VAL A 64 -2.97 0.09 -21.83
CA VAL A 64 -2.83 0.71 -20.51
C VAL A 64 -2.94 -0.35 -19.43
N ILE A 65 -1.86 -0.57 -18.70
CA ILE A 65 -1.83 -1.48 -17.54
C ILE A 65 -2.20 -0.70 -16.28
N ALA A 66 -3.33 -1.05 -15.66
CA ALA A 66 -3.85 -0.39 -14.47
C ALA A 66 -4.34 -1.41 -13.41
N THR A 67 -3.56 -2.47 -13.19
CA THR A 67 -3.93 -3.67 -12.42
C THR A 67 -3.95 -3.47 -10.90
N GLY A 68 -3.60 -2.29 -10.40
CA GLY A 68 -3.61 -1.99 -8.97
C GLY A 68 -2.59 -2.84 -8.19
N ARG A 69 -2.74 -2.89 -6.86
CA ARG A 69 -1.78 -3.62 -6.00
C ARG A 69 -1.78 -5.12 -6.24
N ARG A 70 -2.94 -5.69 -6.53
CA ARG A 70 -3.09 -7.12 -6.74
C ARG A 70 -2.36 -7.62 -8.00
N GLY A 71 -2.24 -6.76 -9.01
CA GLY A 71 -1.50 -7.08 -10.23
C GLY A 71 -0.02 -6.67 -10.20
N ALA A 72 0.53 -6.33 -9.04
CA ALA A 72 1.92 -5.87 -8.92
C ALA A 72 2.92 -6.96 -9.31
N ASP A 73 2.73 -8.17 -8.81
CA ASP A 73 3.61 -9.32 -9.08
C ASP A 73 3.55 -9.72 -10.56
N TRP A 74 2.34 -9.69 -11.14
CA TRP A 74 2.18 -9.91 -12.58
C TRP A 74 2.91 -8.85 -13.40
N LEU A 75 2.79 -7.57 -13.05
CA LEU A 75 3.49 -6.49 -13.76
C LEU A 75 5.02 -6.60 -13.61
N GLU A 76 5.51 -7.01 -12.43
CA GLU A 76 6.94 -7.27 -12.23
C GLU A 76 7.45 -8.36 -13.17
N LYS A 77 6.71 -9.47 -13.29
CA LYS A 77 7.00 -10.53 -14.24
C LYS A 77 7.02 -10.03 -15.69
N ILE A 78 6.00 -9.27 -16.11
CA ILE A 78 5.90 -8.67 -17.44
C ILE A 78 7.08 -7.72 -17.70
N CYS A 79 7.45 -6.90 -16.71
CA CYS A 79 8.62 -6.02 -16.83
C CYS A 79 9.92 -6.79 -17.05
N ALA A 80 10.11 -7.91 -16.35
CA ALA A 80 11.29 -8.75 -16.50
C ALA A 80 11.31 -9.48 -17.85
N GLU A 81 10.19 -10.08 -18.26
CA GLU A 81 10.08 -10.83 -19.51
C GLU A 81 10.29 -9.96 -20.77
N HIS A 82 9.79 -8.73 -20.73
CA HIS A 82 9.80 -7.83 -21.89
C HIS A 82 10.80 -6.68 -21.77
N ASN A 83 11.70 -6.71 -20.79
CA ASN A 83 12.69 -5.66 -20.56
C ASN A 83 12.07 -4.26 -20.42
N ILE A 84 10.90 -4.17 -19.76
CA ILE A 84 10.30 -2.88 -19.44
C ILE A 84 11.15 -2.20 -18.37
N ALA A 85 11.65 -1.01 -18.67
CA ALA A 85 12.52 -0.29 -17.75
C ALA A 85 11.80 0.09 -16.46
N HIS A 86 12.34 -0.35 -15.33
CA HIS A 86 11.78 -0.07 -14.00
C HIS A 86 12.87 0.09 -12.94
N LYS A 87 12.50 0.59 -11.78
CA LYS A 87 13.33 0.57 -10.58
C LYS A 87 12.69 -0.37 -9.57
N PRO A 88 13.46 -1.09 -8.76
CA PRO A 88 12.93 -1.89 -7.67
C PRO A 88 11.98 -1.07 -6.80
N GLY A 89 10.91 -1.69 -6.36
CA GLY A 89 9.97 -1.10 -5.42
C GLY A 89 10.63 -0.85 -4.06
N THR A 90 9.95 -0.13 -3.21
CA THR A 90 10.32 0.04 -1.80
C THR A 90 9.34 -0.72 -0.94
N VAL A 91 9.76 -1.10 0.26
CA VAL A 91 8.86 -1.63 1.27
C VAL A 91 8.93 -0.77 2.51
N ASP A 92 7.80 -0.59 3.15
CA ASP A 92 7.75 -0.04 4.49
C ASP A 92 7.52 -1.20 5.47
N ILE A 93 8.40 -1.33 6.44
CA ILE A 93 8.31 -2.29 7.54
C ILE A 93 8.14 -1.49 8.82
N GLY A 94 7.15 -1.82 9.61
CA GLY A 94 6.87 -1.06 10.80
C GLY A 94 5.97 -1.77 11.81
N VAL A 95 5.41 -0.95 12.67
CA VAL A 95 4.53 -1.38 13.75
C VAL A 95 3.28 -0.50 13.77
N ARG A 96 2.20 -1.03 14.30
CA ARG A 96 1.07 -0.21 14.72
C ARG A 96 1.21 0.14 16.18
N VAL A 97 1.12 1.41 16.47
CA VAL A 97 1.22 1.95 17.82
C VAL A 97 -0.17 2.25 18.32
N GLU A 98 -0.46 1.88 19.55
CA GLU A 98 -1.72 2.19 20.24
C GLU A 98 -1.41 2.89 21.56
N CYS A 99 -2.00 4.06 21.77
CA CYS A 99 -1.89 4.86 22.98
C CYS A 99 -3.26 5.38 23.42
N ARG A 100 -3.34 5.97 24.59
CA ARG A 100 -4.59 6.60 25.10
C ARG A 100 -5.00 7.78 24.22
N ASN A 101 -6.31 7.98 24.03
CA ASN A 101 -6.84 9.10 23.24
C ASN A 101 -6.36 10.46 23.73
N GLU A 102 -6.22 10.61 25.05
CA GLU A 102 -5.83 11.87 25.71
C GLU A 102 -4.44 12.34 25.24
N ILE A 103 -3.54 11.41 24.94
CA ILE A 103 -2.17 11.72 24.45
C ILE A 103 -2.24 12.41 23.08
N MET A 104 -3.10 11.91 22.19
CA MET A 104 -3.24 12.43 20.82
C MET A 104 -4.32 13.52 20.69
N GLU A 105 -4.97 13.93 21.77
CA GLU A 105 -6.17 14.77 21.73
C GLU A 105 -5.95 16.10 20.99
N LYS A 106 -4.82 16.77 21.23
CA LYS A 106 -4.50 18.06 20.59
C LYS A 106 -4.42 17.94 19.06
N ILE A 107 -3.85 16.83 18.57
CA ILE A 107 -3.76 16.57 17.13
C ILE A 107 -5.12 16.11 16.59
N ASN A 108 -5.78 15.20 17.29
CA ASN A 108 -7.05 14.63 16.87
C ASN A 108 -8.18 15.65 16.74
N LYS A 109 -8.13 16.75 17.50
CA LYS A 109 -9.11 17.86 17.41
C LYS A 109 -8.95 18.71 16.14
N VAL A 110 -7.74 18.77 15.59
CA VAL A 110 -7.41 19.66 14.45
C VAL A 110 -7.28 18.88 13.16
N LEU A 111 -6.75 17.67 13.22
CA LEU A 111 -6.46 16.84 12.06
C LEU A 111 -7.16 15.49 12.17
N TYR A 112 -7.84 15.09 11.10
CA TYR A 112 -8.38 13.74 11.00
C TYR A 112 -7.27 12.68 10.92
N GLU A 113 -6.20 12.96 10.16
CA GLU A 113 -5.01 12.13 10.04
C GLU A 113 -3.76 13.04 10.03
N GLY A 114 -2.95 12.93 11.08
CA GLY A 114 -1.65 13.59 11.16
C GLY A 114 -0.58 12.79 10.43
N LYS A 115 0.09 13.41 9.46
CA LYS A 115 1.22 12.79 8.75
C LYS A 115 2.54 13.42 9.17
N LEU A 116 3.22 12.77 10.11
CA LEU A 116 4.52 13.19 10.61
C LEU A 116 5.62 12.36 9.94
N ILE A 117 6.68 13.02 9.51
CA ILE A 117 7.82 12.41 8.83
C ILE A 117 9.09 12.82 9.56
N GLY A 118 9.97 11.87 9.80
CA GLY A 118 11.27 12.10 10.43
C GLY A 118 12.37 11.20 9.87
N TYR A 119 13.59 11.52 10.26
CA TYR A 119 14.80 10.81 9.84
C TYR A 119 15.68 10.55 11.08
N PRO A 120 15.26 9.62 11.96
CA PRO A 120 15.95 9.40 13.23
C PRO A 120 17.38 8.89 13.06
N ALA A 121 18.27 9.34 13.96
CA ALA A 121 19.62 8.80 14.03
C ALA A 121 19.58 7.37 14.60
N PRO A 122 20.63 6.53 14.39
CA PRO A 122 21.81 6.82 13.57
C PRO A 122 21.59 6.59 12.07
N TRP A 123 20.54 5.83 11.68
CA TRP A 123 20.36 5.34 10.33
C TRP A 123 19.77 6.33 9.36
N ARG A 124 19.01 7.31 9.86
CA ARG A 124 18.33 8.34 9.06
C ARG A 124 17.48 7.78 7.92
N ASN A 125 16.88 6.59 8.11
CA ASN A 125 15.85 6.13 7.22
C ASN A 125 14.64 7.05 7.34
N LYS A 126 13.88 7.19 6.26
CA LYS A 126 12.60 7.88 6.31
C LYS A 126 11.63 7.08 7.16
N VAL A 127 11.16 7.67 8.24
CA VAL A 127 10.09 7.13 9.09
C VAL A 127 8.88 8.05 9.02
N ARG A 128 7.69 7.48 9.01
CA ARG A 128 6.47 8.27 8.94
C ARG A 128 5.33 7.64 9.72
N THR A 129 4.43 8.49 10.22
CA THR A 129 3.11 8.03 10.66
C THR A 129 2.22 7.73 9.46
N PHE A 130 1.27 6.80 9.65
CA PHE A 130 0.33 6.41 8.61
C PHE A 130 -0.97 5.91 9.23
N CYS A 131 -2.11 6.16 8.56
CA CYS A 131 -3.42 5.64 8.93
C CYS A 131 -3.73 5.82 10.42
N GLN A 132 -3.83 7.07 10.87
CA GLN A 132 -4.19 7.43 12.24
C GLN A 132 -5.69 7.23 12.45
N ASN A 133 -6.06 6.58 13.55
CA ASN A 133 -7.43 6.21 13.90
C ASN A 133 -7.78 6.68 15.33
N PRO A 134 -8.26 7.91 15.51
CA PRO A 134 -8.73 8.40 16.80
C PRO A 134 -9.95 7.62 17.29
N GLY A 135 -9.89 7.09 18.52
CA GLY A 135 -10.93 6.22 19.05
C GLY A 135 -11.14 4.94 18.24
N GLY A 136 -10.14 4.53 17.47
CA GLY A 136 -10.20 3.38 16.59
C GLY A 136 -9.79 2.07 17.25
N PHE A 137 -9.72 1.03 16.46
CA PHE A 137 -9.37 -0.33 16.87
C PHE A 137 -8.22 -0.83 16.02
N VAL A 138 -7.27 -1.51 16.65
CA VAL A 138 -6.26 -2.30 15.96
C VAL A 138 -6.93 -3.55 15.41
N ALA A 139 -6.60 -3.94 14.19
CA ALA A 139 -7.18 -5.07 13.49
C ALA A 139 -6.09 -5.92 12.82
N GLN A 140 -6.33 -7.21 12.70
CA GLN A 140 -5.55 -8.10 11.86
C GLN A 140 -6.17 -8.15 10.46
N GLU A 141 -5.34 -8.09 9.45
CA GLU A 141 -5.66 -8.38 8.05
C GLU A 141 -4.78 -9.53 7.57
N ASN A 142 -5.31 -10.36 6.70
CA ASN A 142 -4.52 -11.42 6.08
C ASN A 142 -4.26 -11.02 4.62
N TYR A 143 -2.98 -11.04 4.23
CA TYR A 143 -2.55 -10.93 2.85
C TYR A 143 -2.54 -12.31 2.19
N ASP A 144 -2.27 -12.37 0.91
CA ASP A 144 -2.11 -13.63 0.18
C ASP A 144 -1.10 -14.52 0.93
N ASN A 145 -1.29 -15.85 0.88
CA ASN A 145 -0.53 -16.85 1.62
C ASN A 145 -0.68 -16.80 3.16
N ASP A 146 -1.83 -16.38 3.66
CA ASP A 146 -2.16 -16.32 5.09
C ASP A 146 -1.21 -15.46 5.95
N LEU A 147 -0.50 -14.53 5.32
CA LEU A 147 0.36 -13.59 6.02
C LEU A 147 -0.48 -12.61 6.85
N ALA A 148 -0.49 -12.79 8.17
CA ALA A 148 -1.17 -11.89 9.08
C ALA A 148 -0.38 -10.57 9.25
N VAL A 149 -1.02 -9.45 8.97
CA VAL A 149 -0.47 -8.10 9.16
C VAL A 149 -1.42 -7.27 10.00
N VAL A 150 -0.86 -6.30 10.73
CA VAL A 150 -1.68 -5.39 11.53
C VAL A 150 -2.14 -4.20 10.70
N ASN A 151 -3.35 -3.74 10.98
CA ASN A 151 -3.92 -2.52 10.44
C ASN A 151 -4.78 -1.81 11.52
N GLY A 152 -5.42 -0.70 11.19
CA GLY A 152 -6.32 0.01 12.07
C GLY A 152 -7.64 0.36 11.40
N HIS A 153 -8.71 0.32 12.19
CA HIS A 153 -10.05 0.67 11.74
C HIS A 153 -10.67 1.75 12.63
N SER A 154 -11.39 2.66 12.00
CA SER A 154 -12.27 3.62 12.68
C SER A 154 -13.72 3.31 12.36
N PHE A 155 -14.57 3.28 13.37
CA PHE A 155 -16.01 3.15 13.19
C PHE A 155 -16.68 4.50 13.49
N LYS A 156 -17.82 4.77 12.85
CA LYS A 156 -18.55 6.01 13.05
C LYS A 156 -19.10 6.11 14.49
N GLU A 157 -19.74 5.06 14.95
CA GLU A 157 -20.48 5.03 16.21
C GLU A 157 -19.72 4.34 17.35
N LYS A 158 -18.95 3.30 17.03
CA LYS A 158 -18.18 2.56 18.03
C LYS A 158 -16.80 3.18 18.19
N LYS A 159 -16.49 3.64 19.41
CA LYS A 159 -15.19 4.23 19.74
C LYS A 159 -14.51 3.45 20.86
N SER A 160 -13.18 3.38 20.78
CA SER A 160 -12.31 2.93 21.88
C SER A 160 -11.79 4.12 22.68
N ASN A 161 -11.13 3.81 23.79
CA ASN A 161 -10.41 4.84 24.58
C ASN A 161 -9.00 5.11 24.07
N ASN A 162 -8.65 4.55 22.91
CA ASN A 162 -7.30 4.61 22.35
C ASN A 162 -7.30 5.24 20.97
N THR A 163 -6.19 5.86 20.63
CA THR A 163 -5.81 6.21 19.24
C THR A 163 -4.77 5.22 18.80
N ASN A 164 -4.89 4.73 17.57
CA ASN A 164 -3.83 3.93 16.95
C ASN A 164 -3.36 4.54 15.63
N LEU A 165 -2.10 4.33 15.31
CA LEU A 165 -1.46 4.76 14.07
C LEU A 165 -0.29 3.83 13.71
N ALA A 166 0.02 3.71 12.43
CA ALA A 166 1.22 3.00 12.01
C ALA A 166 2.45 3.90 12.08
N ILE A 167 3.59 3.34 12.46
CA ILE A 167 4.93 3.90 12.28
C ILE A 167 5.65 3.00 11.29
N LEU A 168 5.95 3.55 10.12
CA LEU A 168 6.50 2.84 8.98
C LEU A 168 7.90 3.36 8.64
N VAL A 169 8.86 2.44 8.55
CA VAL A 169 10.24 2.71 8.15
C VAL A 169 10.41 2.31 6.68
N SER A 170 10.80 3.25 5.83
CA SER A 170 11.05 2.98 4.42
C SER A 170 12.40 2.29 4.23
N HIS A 171 12.38 1.13 3.59
CA HIS A 171 13.56 0.34 3.28
C HIS A 171 13.85 0.43 1.79
N ASN A 172 15.07 0.89 1.48
CA ASN A 172 15.62 0.88 0.14
C ASN A 172 16.77 -0.13 0.10
N PHE A 173 16.80 -0.93 -0.93
CA PHE A 173 17.84 -1.92 -1.14
C PHE A 173 18.68 -1.52 -2.35
N THR A 174 19.93 -1.99 -2.36
CA THR A 174 20.89 -1.80 -3.44
C THR A 174 21.38 -3.16 -3.92
N GLU A 175 21.90 -3.19 -5.15
CA GLU A 175 22.56 -4.39 -5.67
C GLU A 175 23.53 -5.03 -4.64
N PRO A 176 23.60 -6.35 -4.60
CA PRO A 176 22.97 -7.33 -5.51
C PRO A 176 21.53 -7.70 -5.15
N PHE A 177 20.92 -7.13 -4.10
CA PHE A 177 19.59 -7.48 -3.64
C PHE A 177 18.51 -6.61 -4.31
N ASN A 178 17.55 -7.25 -4.98
CA ASN A 178 16.50 -6.58 -5.75
C ASN A 178 15.07 -7.09 -5.48
N GLN A 179 14.85 -7.83 -4.37
CA GLN A 179 13.56 -8.41 -4.01
C GLN A 179 12.99 -7.84 -2.70
N PRO A 180 12.72 -6.54 -2.61
CA PRO A 180 12.30 -5.90 -1.36
C PRO A 180 10.99 -6.47 -0.82
N ILE A 181 10.04 -6.85 -1.67
CA ILE A 181 8.76 -7.45 -1.27
C ILE A 181 9.00 -8.79 -0.58
N ALA A 182 9.80 -9.68 -1.19
CA ALA A 182 10.14 -10.97 -0.60
C ALA A 182 10.81 -10.82 0.77
N TYR A 183 11.70 -9.83 0.93
CA TYR A 183 12.31 -9.52 2.22
C TYR A 183 11.26 -9.17 3.28
N ALA A 184 10.35 -8.25 2.97
CA ALA A 184 9.32 -7.83 3.93
C ALA A 184 8.31 -8.96 4.23
N GLN A 185 7.99 -9.81 3.24
CA GLN A 185 7.20 -11.03 3.45
C GLN A 185 7.88 -11.97 4.45
N LYS A 186 9.20 -12.20 4.32
CA LYS A 186 9.95 -13.05 5.25
C LYS A 186 9.99 -12.48 6.67
N VAL A 187 10.09 -11.15 6.83
CA VAL A 187 9.96 -10.51 8.14
C VAL A 187 8.56 -10.76 8.74
N GLY A 188 7.52 -10.65 7.93
CA GLY A 188 6.15 -10.95 8.35
C GLY A 188 5.95 -12.41 8.72
N GLU A 189 6.40 -13.34 7.90
CA GLU A 189 6.35 -14.78 8.17
C GLU A 189 7.06 -15.14 9.49
N LEU A 190 8.25 -14.58 9.72
CA LEU A 190 9.00 -14.80 10.97
C LEU A 190 8.22 -14.26 12.18
N THR A 191 7.62 -13.08 12.07
CA THR A 191 6.79 -12.51 13.14
C THR A 191 5.56 -13.38 13.39
N ASN A 192 4.89 -13.85 12.34
CA ASN A 192 3.72 -14.74 12.47
C ASN A 192 4.10 -16.09 13.08
N MET A 193 5.26 -16.62 12.75
CA MET A 193 5.77 -17.86 13.37
C MET A 193 5.88 -17.70 14.88
N LEU A 194 6.48 -16.59 15.37
CA LEU A 194 6.63 -16.33 16.80
C LEU A 194 5.28 -16.05 17.50
N GLY A 195 4.31 -15.47 16.77
CA GLY A 195 2.96 -15.19 17.23
C GLY A 195 1.98 -16.35 17.01
N ALA A 196 2.46 -17.54 16.56
CA ALA A 196 1.60 -18.68 16.22
C ALA A 196 0.45 -18.33 15.27
N GLY A 197 0.73 -17.50 14.24
CA GLY A 197 -0.26 -17.01 13.26
C GLY A 197 -1.02 -15.76 13.70
N HIS A 198 -0.79 -15.25 14.90
CA HIS A 198 -1.42 -14.03 15.41
C HIS A 198 -0.48 -12.83 15.37
N ILE A 199 -1.07 -11.64 15.42
CA ILE A 199 -0.32 -10.39 15.61
C ILE A 199 0.31 -10.38 17.00
N MET A 200 1.59 -10.05 17.06
CA MET A 200 2.29 -9.89 18.33
C MET A 200 2.13 -8.45 18.85
N VAL A 201 2.06 -8.31 20.17
CA VAL A 201 2.02 -7.02 20.86
C VAL A 201 3.05 -6.97 21.97
N GLN A 202 3.74 -5.83 22.09
CA GLN A 202 4.73 -5.55 23.13
C GLN A 202 4.57 -4.14 23.65
N ARG A 203 4.78 -3.91 24.94
CA ARG A 203 4.81 -2.57 25.55
C ARG A 203 6.13 -1.88 25.19
N TYR A 204 6.06 -0.57 24.93
CA TYR A 204 7.22 0.22 24.59
C TYR A 204 8.30 0.18 25.67
N GLY A 205 7.91 0.27 26.96
CA GLY A 205 8.85 0.16 28.08
C GLY A 205 9.58 -1.18 28.13
N ASP A 206 8.90 -2.28 27.80
CA ASP A 206 9.53 -3.61 27.80
C ASP A 206 10.54 -3.75 26.65
N ILE A 207 10.27 -3.10 25.51
CA ILE A 207 11.24 -3.02 24.40
C ILE A 207 12.50 -2.29 24.85
N LEU A 208 12.36 -1.16 25.56
CA LEU A 208 13.51 -0.39 26.06
C LEU A 208 14.32 -1.17 27.09
N ASP A 209 13.65 -1.98 27.92
CA ASP A 209 14.28 -2.84 28.92
C ASP A 209 14.86 -4.13 28.32
N GLY A 210 14.70 -4.37 27.01
CA GLY A 210 15.18 -5.59 26.34
C GLY A 210 14.50 -6.88 26.79
N LYS A 211 13.23 -6.80 27.18
CA LYS A 211 12.43 -7.94 27.66
C LYS A 211 11.12 -8.08 26.92
N ARG A 212 10.59 -9.29 26.86
CA ARG A 212 9.25 -9.55 26.31
C ARG A 212 8.16 -8.99 27.21
N THR A 213 7.02 -8.67 26.63
CA THR A 213 5.78 -8.42 27.40
C THR A 213 5.06 -9.73 27.69
N TRP A 214 4.51 -9.88 28.92
CA TRP A 214 3.70 -11.02 29.31
C TRP A 214 2.21 -10.68 29.32
N ALA A 215 1.35 -11.68 29.14
CA ALA A 215 -0.10 -11.49 29.09
C ALA A 215 -0.66 -10.84 30.38
N ASN A 216 -0.13 -11.17 31.56
CA ASN A 216 -0.51 -10.57 32.82
C ASN A 216 -0.10 -9.09 32.93
N GLU A 217 0.94 -8.66 32.25
CA GLU A 217 1.38 -7.27 32.17
C GLU A 217 0.43 -6.45 31.28
N LEU A 218 0.03 -6.99 30.12
CA LEU A 218 -1.00 -6.38 29.27
C LEU A 218 -2.34 -6.24 30.02
N ALA A 219 -2.68 -7.19 30.89
CA ALA A 219 -3.89 -7.12 31.67
C ALA A 219 -3.89 -5.99 32.73
N ARG A 220 -2.73 -5.46 33.08
CA ARG A 220 -2.55 -4.40 34.10
C ARG A 220 -2.21 -3.03 33.53
N THR A 221 -1.91 -2.94 32.24
CA THR A 221 -1.53 -1.67 31.57
C THR A 221 -2.74 -0.74 31.43
N ASN A 222 -2.49 0.58 31.44
CA ASN A 222 -3.52 1.59 31.20
C ASN A 222 -4.00 1.64 29.75
N VAL A 223 -3.15 1.26 28.80
CA VAL A 223 -3.52 1.10 27.39
C VAL A 223 -4.05 -0.31 27.19
N ARG A 224 -5.36 -0.47 27.16
CA ARG A 224 -6.01 -1.77 26.94
C ARG A 224 -5.95 -2.15 25.47
N PRO A 225 -5.34 -3.29 25.09
CA PRO A 225 -5.32 -3.74 23.71
C PRO A 225 -6.71 -3.79 23.07
N THR A 226 -6.89 -3.13 21.94
CA THR A 226 -8.16 -3.20 21.18
C THR A 226 -8.21 -4.42 20.27
N LEU A 227 -7.09 -4.96 19.82
CA LEU A 227 -7.00 -6.27 19.18
C LEU A 227 -6.91 -7.36 20.24
N LYS A 228 -8.03 -8.04 20.49
CA LYS A 228 -8.17 -9.02 21.59
C LYS A 228 -7.34 -10.27 21.39
N ASP A 229 -7.14 -10.67 20.13
CA ASP A 229 -6.43 -11.90 19.77
C ASP A 229 -4.92 -11.67 19.58
N ALA A 230 -4.42 -10.46 19.86
CA ALA A 230 -2.99 -10.17 19.83
C ALA A 230 -2.25 -10.93 20.95
N VAL A 231 -1.12 -11.52 20.60
CA VAL A 231 -0.29 -12.32 21.50
C VAL A 231 0.82 -11.46 22.11
N ALA A 232 0.88 -11.41 23.43
CA ALA A 232 1.97 -10.76 24.15
C ALA A 232 3.30 -11.45 23.86
N GLY A 233 4.31 -10.69 23.47
CA GLY A 233 5.59 -11.30 23.07
C GLY A 233 6.74 -10.30 23.00
N ASP A 234 7.75 -10.68 22.25
CA ASP A 234 8.91 -9.87 21.92
C ASP A 234 8.97 -9.66 20.39
N ILE A 235 8.50 -8.51 19.92
CA ILE A 235 8.52 -8.18 18.49
C ILE A 235 9.94 -7.93 17.97
N THR A 236 10.90 -7.64 18.87
CA THR A 236 12.28 -7.36 18.48
C THR A 236 13.01 -8.62 18.02
N ALA A 237 12.52 -9.80 18.40
CA ALA A 237 13.08 -11.09 17.97
C ALA A 237 12.84 -11.39 16.47
N ALA A 238 11.86 -10.73 15.84
CA ALA A 238 11.54 -10.94 14.43
C ALA A 238 11.78 -9.69 13.56
N MET A 239 11.63 -8.51 14.14
CA MET A 239 11.79 -7.26 13.40
C MET A 239 13.25 -6.94 13.14
N PRO A 240 13.61 -6.46 11.92
CA PRO A 240 14.98 -6.08 11.64
C PRO A 240 15.50 -5.03 12.61
N TYR A 241 16.69 -5.21 13.15
CA TYR A 241 17.32 -4.30 14.11
C TYR A 241 17.29 -2.85 13.65
N ARG A 242 17.60 -2.60 12.36
CA ARG A 242 17.57 -1.26 11.77
C ARG A 242 16.16 -0.66 11.78
N ALA A 243 15.13 -1.46 11.51
CA ALA A 243 13.75 -0.98 11.58
C ALA A 243 13.37 -0.63 13.01
N MET A 244 13.64 -1.50 13.99
CA MET A 244 13.32 -1.26 15.39
C MET A 244 14.04 -0.04 15.96
N THR A 245 15.34 0.13 15.66
CA THR A 245 16.08 1.33 16.08
C THR A 245 15.44 2.61 15.54
N ASN A 246 15.11 2.64 14.25
CA ASN A 246 14.41 3.80 13.67
C ASN A 246 13.04 4.05 14.31
N ILE A 247 12.28 3.01 14.62
CA ILE A 247 10.96 3.11 15.26
C ILE A 247 11.10 3.69 16.68
N ILE A 248 12.01 3.14 17.48
CA ILE A 248 12.25 3.58 18.86
C ILE A 248 12.65 5.06 18.88
N GLU A 249 13.61 5.45 18.05
CA GLU A 249 14.08 6.84 18.00
C GLU A 249 13.00 7.79 17.44
N PHE A 250 12.18 7.33 16.49
CA PHE A 250 11.07 8.13 15.99
C PHE A 250 9.96 8.30 17.03
N ILE A 251 9.68 7.30 17.87
CA ILE A 251 8.74 7.41 18.99
C ILE A 251 9.24 8.48 19.99
N LYS A 252 10.54 8.53 20.29
CA LYS A 252 11.13 9.58 21.13
C LYS A 252 10.99 10.97 20.50
N MET A 253 11.18 11.08 19.18
CA MET A 253 10.94 12.33 18.44
C MET A 253 9.47 12.75 18.48
N LEU A 254 8.55 11.81 18.36
CA LEU A 254 7.12 12.09 18.47
C LEU A 254 6.74 12.56 19.86
N ASP A 255 7.35 12.04 20.91
CA ASP A 255 7.11 12.44 22.29
C ASP A 255 7.42 13.92 22.54
N MET A 256 8.41 14.49 21.83
CA MET A 256 8.68 15.93 21.90
C MET A 256 7.55 16.80 21.35
N VAL A 257 6.76 16.28 20.41
CA VAL A 257 5.62 16.98 19.79
C VAL A 257 4.31 16.60 20.47
N VAL A 258 4.21 15.36 20.91
CA VAL A 258 3.04 14.74 21.55
C VAL A 258 3.50 14.12 22.88
N PRO A 259 3.64 14.92 23.95
CA PRO A 259 4.10 14.39 25.24
C PRO A 259 3.27 13.24 25.77
N GLY A 260 3.93 12.16 26.19
CA GLY A 260 3.33 10.92 26.64
C GLY A 260 3.20 9.84 25.55
N PHE A 261 3.56 10.14 24.29
CA PHE A 261 3.53 9.16 23.22
C PHE A 261 4.57 8.04 23.44
N ALA A 262 5.74 8.35 24.02
CA ALA A 262 6.77 7.40 24.43
C ALA A 262 6.57 6.82 25.86
N ALA A 263 5.34 6.80 26.36
CA ALA A 263 5.06 6.19 27.65
C ALA A 263 5.34 4.69 27.63
N ASN A 264 5.83 4.15 28.75
CA ASN A 264 6.15 2.70 28.88
C ASN A 264 4.98 1.78 28.51
N GLU A 265 3.75 2.26 28.70
CA GLU A 265 2.51 1.51 28.46
C GLU A 265 1.98 1.63 27.02
N THR A 266 2.60 2.45 26.19
CA THR A 266 2.29 2.50 24.74
C THR A 266 2.52 1.13 24.13
N LEU A 267 1.55 0.64 23.36
CA LEU A 267 1.58 -0.69 22.76
C LEU A 267 2.07 -0.63 21.31
N LEU A 268 2.94 -1.56 20.95
CA LEU A 268 3.42 -1.77 19.59
C LEU A 268 2.99 -3.14 19.10
N TYR A 269 2.31 -3.17 17.96
CA TYR A 269 1.84 -4.38 17.29
C TYR A 269 2.64 -4.62 16.01
N SER A 270 3.02 -5.84 15.74
CA SER A 270 3.87 -6.24 14.59
C SER A 270 3.32 -7.50 13.92
N PRO A 271 3.46 -7.63 12.60
CA PRO A 271 4.10 -6.68 11.67
C PRO A 271 3.09 -5.73 10.99
N GLU A 272 3.44 -4.47 10.80
CA GLU A 272 2.77 -3.60 9.83
C GLU A 272 3.64 -3.53 8.57
N LEU A 273 3.13 -4.02 7.45
CA LEU A 273 3.86 -4.10 6.20
C LEU A 273 3.11 -3.34 5.11
N LYS A 274 3.85 -2.58 4.31
CA LYS A 274 3.31 -1.97 3.08
C LYS A 274 4.27 -2.25 1.93
N PHE A 275 3.75 -2.97 0.96
CA PHE A 275 4.46 -3.31 -0.25
C PHE A 275 4.18 -2.25 -1.32
N TYR A 276 5.22 -1.87 -2.03
CA TYR A 276 5.11 -0.96 -3.15
C TYR A 276 5.70 -1.62 -4.38
N SER A 277 4.90 -1.64 -5.43
CA SER A 277 5.28 -2.20 -6.70
C SER A 277 6.56 -1.56 -7.25
N ASN A 278 7.23 -2.25 -8.13
CA ASN A 278 8.32 -1.71 -8.91
C ASN A 278 7.89 -0.41 -9.59
N LYS A 279 8.77 0.58 -9.60
CA LYS A 279 8.48 1.85 -10.25
C LYS A 279 8.84 1.78 -11.71
N VAL A 280 7.85 1.60 -12.56
CA VAL A 280 8.01 1.58 -14.01
C VAL A 280 8.54 2.94 -14.48
N LYS A 281 9.60 2.95 -15.31
CA LYS A 281 10.08 4.18 -15.92
C LYS A 281 9.15 4.55 -17.07
N MET A 282 8.69 5.77 -17.05
CA MET A 282 7.83 6.35 -18.09
C MET A 282 8.31 7.76 -18.40
N ASP A 283 8.05 8.20 -19.60
CA ASP A 283 8.28 9.58 -20.05
C ASP A 283 7.19 10.55 -19.58
N THR A 284 7.19 11.75 -20.12
CA THR A 284 6.19 12.80 -19.80
C THR A 284 4.81 12.47 -20.34
N ASP A 285 4.70 11.55 -21.30
CA ASP A 285 3.46 11.08 -21.90
C ASP A 285 2.94 9.80 -21.24
N LEU A 286 3.57 9.40 -20.14
CA LEU A 286 3.27 8.19 -19.37
C LEU A 286 3.47 6.91 -20.20
N GLU A 287 4.30 6.99 -21.25
CA GLU A 287 4.69 5.86 -22.08
C GLU A 287 5.95 5.20 -21.51
N THR A 288 6.01 3.88 -21.58
CA THR A 288 7.18 3.10 -21.18
C THR A 288 8.26 3.16 -22.26
N ASN A 289 9.37 2.43 -22.09
CA ASN A 289 10.34 2.22 -23.19
C ASN A 289 9.81 1.32 -24.32
N ILE A 290 8.59 0.83 -24.22
CA ILE A 290 7.87 0.09 -25.27
C ILE A 290 6.78 1.01 -25.79
N ALA A 291 6.84 1.35 -27.08
CA ALA A 291 5.88 2.25 -27.70
C ALA A 291 4.45 1.67 -27.65
N GLY A 292 3.48 2.51 -27.36
CA GLY A 292 2.07 2.10 -27.20
C GLY A 292 1.75 1.40 -25.89
N LEU A 293 2.70 1.33 -24.92
CA LEU A 293 2.48 0.71 -23.61
C LEU A 293 2.60 1.71 -22.47
N HIS A 294 1.56 1.80 -21.67
CA HIS A 294 1.44 2.70 -20.51
C HIS A 294 1.14 1.91 -19.23
N CYS A 295 1.63 2.39 -18.09
CA CYS A 295 1.39 1.78 -16.79
C CYS A 295 0.85 2.80 -15.79
N LEU A 296 -0.31 2.56 -15.20
CA LEU A 296 -0.99 3.49 -14.31
C LEU A 296 -1.26 2.91 -12.93
N GLY A 297 -1.56 3.80 -12.00
CA GLY A 297 -2.03 3.44 -10.67
C GLY A 297 -0.95 2.82 -9.79
N ASP A 298 -1.40 2.13 -8.73
CA ASP A 298 -0.51 1.61 -7.69
C ASP A 298 0.41 0.49 -8.19
N SER A 299 0.02 -0.29 -9.20
CA SER A 299 0.88 -1.31 -9.81
C SER A 299 2.12 -0.73 -10.49
N SER A 300 2.00 0.47 -11.08
CA SER A 300 3.12 1.14 -11.72
C SER A 300 4.16 1.70 -10.75
N GLY A 301 3.86 1.71 -9.44
CA GLY A 301 4.71 2.28 -8.39
C GLY A 301 4.72 3.82 -8.31
N TRP A 302 3.93 4.52 -9.14
CA TRP A 302 3.87 5.98 -9.15
C TRP A 302 2.82 6.57 -8.22
N THR A 303 1.72 5.86 -7.98
CA THR A 303 0.66 6.32 -7.09
C THR A 303 0.57 5.46 -5.84
N ARG A 304 -0.07 6.01 -4.82
CA ARG A 304 -0.36 5.34 -3.56
C ARG A 304 -1.75 5.76 -3.11
N GLY A 305 -2.73 4.96 -3.51
CA GLY A 305 -4.13 5.15 -3.12
C GLY A 305 -5.00 5.73 -4.22
N LEU A 306 -6.31 5.63 -3.99
CA LEU A 306 -7.36 5.80 -4.98
C LEU A 306 -7.36 7.19 -5.64
N MET A 307 -7.15 8.26 -4.88
CA MET A 307 -7.19 9.62 -5.41
C MET A 307 -6.11 9.84 -6.47
N MET A 308 -4.86 9.51 -6.15
CA MET A 308 -3.75 9.72 -7.08
C MET A 308 -3.82 8.79 -8.29
N ALA A 309 -4.29 7.55 -8.09
CA ALA A 309 -4.55 6.63 -9.20
C ALA A 309 -5.62 7.18 -10.15
N SER A 310 -6.70 7.77 -9.60
CA SER A 310 -7.76 8.40 -10.40
C SER A 310 -7.24 9.62 -11.17
N VAL A 311 -6.44 10.48 -10.54
CA VAL A 311 -5.80 11.62 -11.22
C VAL A 311 -4.94 11.16 -12.38
N MET A 312 -4.13 10.11 -12.18
CA MET A 312 -3.27 9.56 -13.23
C MET A 312 -4.10 8.98 -14.38
N GLY A 313 -5.23 8.33 -14.09
CA GLY A 313 -6.18 7.84 -15.09
C GLY A 313 -6.78 8.95 -15.94
N VAL A 314 -7.20 10.06 -15.32
CA VAL A 314 -7.73 11.24 -16.03
C VAL A 314 -6.67 11.89 -16.93
N LEU A 315 -5.43 12.03 -16.43
CA LEU A 315 -4.32 12.55 -17.22
C LEU A 315 -4.03 11.67 -18.44
N MET A 316 -4.00 10.36 -18.25
CA MET A 316 -3.79 9.41 -19.33
C MET A 316 -4.92 9.48 -20.38
N GLY A 317 -6.17 9.50 -19.95
CA GLY A 317 -7.31 9.61 -20.85
C GLY A 317 -7.23 10.86 -21.73
N ARG A 318 -6.86 12.01 -21.17
CA ARG A 318 -6.64 13.26 -21.94
C ARG A 318 -5.53 13.12 -22.98
N LYS A 319 -4.38 12.55 -22.56
CA LYS A 319 -3.23 12.33 -23.49
C LYS A 319 -3.59 11.37 -24.62
N LEU A 320 -4.28 10.27 -24.34
CA LEU A 320 -4.70 9.33 -25.37
C LEU A 320 -5.70 9.95 -26.35
N MET A 321 -6.59 10.82 -25.89
CA MET A 321 -7.50 11.58 -26.78
C MET A 321 -6.70 12.47 -27.74
N ASP A 322 -5.71 13.21 -27.25
CA ASP A 322 -4.87 14.06 -28.09
C ASP A 322 -4.11 13.23 -29.14
N CYS A 323 -3.48 12.12 -28.72
CA CYS A 323 -2.80 11.20 -29.63
C CYS A 323 -3.72 10.61 -30.70
N LEU A 324 -4.95 10.22 -30.34
CA LEU A 324 -5.90 9.63 -31.30
C LEU A 324 -6.46 10.66 -32.27
N LEU A 325 -6.64 11.92 -31.85
CA LEU A 325 -7.07 13.02 -32.73
C LEU A 325 -6.01 13.36 -33.78
N TYR A 326 -4.73 13.32 -33.41
CA TYR A 326 -3.63 13.58 -34.36
C TYR A 326 -3.37 12.42 -35.34
N THR A 327 -3.77 11.19 -35.02
CA THR A 327 -3.61 10.02 -35.88
C THR A 327 -4.83 9.69 -36.74
N SER A 328 -5.94 10.39 -36.57
CA SER A 328 -7.10 10.31 -37.46
C SER A 328 -6.87 11.24 -38.66
N PRO A 329 -7.02 10.77 -39.92
CA PRO A 329 -6.94 11.65 -41.08
C PRO A 329 -7.94 12.82 -40.91
N SER A 330 -7.42 14.03 -41.02
CA SER A 330 -8.29 15.22 -41.00
C SER A 330 -9.30 15.13 -42.14
N PRO A 331 -10.57 15.60 -41.99
CA PRO A 331 -11.47 15.70 -43.11
C PRO A 331 -10.92 16.53 -44.28
N ARG A 332 -9.86 17.33 -44.04
CA ARG A 332 -9.13 18.07 -45.09
C ARG A 332 -8.22 17.17 -45.96
N ASP A 333 -7.84 16.01 -45.48
CA ASP A 333 -6.98 15.10 -46.24
C ASP A 333 -7.77 14.32 -47.33
N TYR A 334 -9.09 14.27 -47.22
CA TYR A 334 -9.99 13.69 -48.22
C TYR A 334 -10.44 14.70 -49.30
N ALA A 335 -10.12 15.98 -49.14
CA ALA A 335 -10.49 17.02 -50.11
C ALA A 335 -9.41 17.32 -51.15
N ALA A 336 -8.26 16.61 -51.11
CA ALA A 336 -7.12 16.81 -51.97
C ALA A 336 -6.76 15.58 -52.83
N SER A 337 -7.68 14.62 -53.01
CA SER A 337 -7.52 13.49 -53.95
C SER A 337 -8.61 13.48 -55.02
#